data_7cd77ac0977c49b1cd234102840d0960
#
_entry.id   7cd77ac0977c49b1cd234102840d0960
#
_cell.length_a   1.000
_cell.length_b   1.000
_cell.length_c   1.000
_cell.angle_alpha   90.00
_cell.angle_beta   90.00
_cell.angle_gamma   90.00
#
_symmetry.space_group_name_H-M   'P 1'
#
loop_
_entity.id
_entity.type
_entity.pdbx_description
1 polymer ?
#
loop_
_entity_poly.entity_id
_entity_poly.type
_entity_poly.pdbx_seq_one_letter_code
_entity_poly.pdbx_strand_id
1 'polypeptide(L)'
;MIRLETLTQGSLITAIFLLCIGIPALSFGLHQRYKATPDFVTSYRGGTSTALGLPFGGAAVITMAVFTLTPQPPRILGQILGLIWVTSMPIWLSSFLIRFPRFLTPAWYRRALKAGVPRHDPHRMGKFKALPTETQKQLVLLRREHEAAPNETPGTETS
;
A
#
# COMPACT_ATOMS: atom_id res chain seq x y z
N MET A 1 4.60 0.69 39.48
CA MET A 1 3.29 1.29 39.75
C MET A 1 3.12 2.42 38.72
N ILE A 2 2.37 2.20 37.63
CA ILE A 2 2.14 3.20 36.58
C ILE A 2 1.19 4.24 37.17
N ARG A 3 1.65 5.50 37.24
CA ARG A 3 0.77 6.60 37.67
C ARG A 3 -0.33 6.80 36.62
N LEU A 4 -1.49 6.22 36.86
CA LEU A 4 -2.71 6.43 36.06
C LEU A 4 -3.20 7.88 36.11
N GLU A 5 -2.70 8.69 37.04
CA GLU A 5 -3.13 10.08 37.28
C GLU A 5 -2.64 11.08 36.24
N THR A 6 -1.71 10.71 35.35
CA THR A 6 -1.16 11.67 34.36
C THR A 6 -1.82 11.61 32.97
N LEU A 7 -2.77 10.71 32.77
CA LEU A 7 -3.57 10.71 31.55
C LEU A 7 -4.64 11.80 31.68
N THR A 8 -4.35 12.97 31.16
CA THR A 8 -5.37 13.99 31.04
C THR A 8 -6.50 13.48 30.14
N GLN A 9 -7.75 13.83 30.45
CA GLN A 9 -8.93 13.44 29.66
C GLN A 9 -8.74 13.75 28.15
N GLY A 10 -8.02 14.83 27.84
CA GLY A 10 -7.67 15.20 26.46
C GLY A 10 -6.73 14.20 25.77
N SER A 11 -5.76 13.62 26.51
CA SER A 11 -4.84 12.64 25.90
C SER A 11 -5.54 11.32 25.56
N LEU A 12 -6.51 10.90 26.39
CA LEU A 12 -7.31 9.72 26.12
C LEU A 12 -8.20 9.88 24.89
N ILE A 13 -8.90 11.01 24.78
CA ILE A 13 -9.74 11.32 23.60
C ILE A 13 -8.91 11.36 22.35
N THR A 14 -7.74 12.02 22.39
CA THR A 14 -6.82 12.08 21.25
C THR A 14 -6.33 10.70 20.84
N ALA A 15 -5.95 9.85 21.79
CA ALA A 15 -5.49 8.49 21.50
C ALA A 15 -6.61 7.63 20.88
N ILE A 16 -7.83 7.71 21.41
CA ILE A 16 -8.99 7.00 20.84
C ILE A 16 -9.22 7.44 19.39
N PHE A 17 -9.22 8.76 19.13
CA PHE A 17 -9.38 9.30 17.78
C PHE A 17 -8.31 8.77 16.82
N LEU A 18 -7.04 8.79 17.24
CA LEU A 18 -5.93 8.26 16.44
C LEU A 18 -6.09 6.75 16.18
N LEU A 19 -6.54 5.97 17.16
CA LEU A 19 -6.79 4.54 16.98
C LEU A 19 -7.96 4.27 16.03
N CYS A 20 -9.03 5.07 16.10
CA CYS A 20 -10.16 4.98 15.18
C CYS A 20 -9.77 5.25 13.72
N ILE A 21 -8.73 6.01 13.47
CA ILE A 21 -8.19 6.24 12.12
C ILE A 21 -7.12 5.21 11.77
N GLY A 22 -6.18 4.95 12.67
CA GLY A 22 -5.00 4.12 12.42
C GLY A 22 -5.34 2.65 12.20
N ILE A 23 -6.25 2.08 13.01
CA ILE A 23 -6.62 0.66 12.90
C ILE A 23 -7.33 0.37 11.56
N PRO A 24 -8.36 1.11 11.15
CA PRO A 24 -8.97 0.91 9.84
C PRO A 24 -7.98 1.12 8.69
N ALA A 25 -7.13 2.15 8.74
CA ALA A 25 -6.14 2.42 7.71
C ALA A 25 -5.13 1.27 7.58
N LEU A 26 -4.62 0.75 8.69
CA LEU A 26 -3.72 -0.41 8.71
C LEU A 26 -4.41 -1.67 8.17
N SER A 27 -5.58 -2.00 8.71
CA SER A 27 -6.35 -3.20 8.34
C SER A 27 -6.72 -3.18 6.87
N PHE A 28 -7.22 -2.05 6.39
CA PHE A 28 -7.60 -1.86 5.00
C PHE A 28 -6.40 -1.92 4.06
N GLY A 29 -5.29 -1.26 4.42
CA GLY A 29 -4.06 -1.31 3.65
C GLY A 29 -3.47 -2.71 3.54
N LEU A 30 -3.50 -3.49 4.62
CA LEU A 30 -3.08 -4.90 4.63
C LEU A 30 -4.03 -5.75 3.79
N HIS A 31 -5.35 -5.54 3.92
CA HIS A 31 -6.33 -6.27 3.12
C HIS A 31 -6.13 -6.05 1.62
N GLN A 32 -5.85 -4.81 1.21
CA GLN A 32 -5.55 -4.48 -0.18
C GLN A 32 -4.30 -5.17 -0.72
N ARG A 33 -3.35 -5.49 0.13
CA ARG A 33 -2.11 -6.19 -0.27
C ARG A 33 -2.37 -7.63 -0.71
N TYR A 34 -3.30 -8.31 -0.06
CA TYR A 34 -3.49 -9.76 -0.20
C TYR A 34 -4.79 -10.14 -0.89
N LYS A 35 -5.86 -9.37 -0.75
CA LYS A 35 -7.18 -9.71 -1.30
C LYS A 35 -7.60 -8.78 -2.42
N ALA A 36 -8.52 -9.25 -3.27
CA ALA A 36 -9.18 -8.41 -4.25
C ALA A 36 -9.93 -7.27 -3.54
N THR A 37 -9.78 -6.07 -4.05
CA THR A 37 -10.37 -4.86 -3.45
C THR A 37 -11.54 -4.39 -4.30
N PRO A 38 -12.63 -3.90 -3.70
CA PRO A 38 -13.74 -3.29 -4.44
C PRO A 38 -13.26 -2.13 -5.32
N ASP A 39 -13.86 -1.97 -6.48
CA ASP A 39 -13.45 -1.00 -7.51
C ASP A 39 -13.47 0.45 -7.02
N PHE A 40 -14.39 0.81 -6.10
CA PHE A 40 -14.48 2.16 -5.57
C PHE A 40 -13.24 2.60 -4.78
N VAL A 41 -12.50 1.63 -4.23
CA VAL A 41 -11.28 1.90 -3.47
C VAL A 41 -10.07 2.10 -4.37
N THR A 42 -10.10 1.53 -5.57
CA THR A 42 -9.02 1.63 -6.55
C THR A 42 -9.16 2.85 -7.45
N SER A 43 -10.33 3.51 -7.45
CA SER A 43 -10.68 4.60 -8.38
C SER A 43 -10.12 5.98 -8.02
N TYR A 44 -9.38 6.13 -6.92
CA TYR A 44 -8.82 7.41 -6.53
C TYR A 44 -7.65 7.84 -7.45
N ARG A 45 -7.60 9.13 -7.85
CA ARG A 45 -6.52 9.68 -8.71
C ARG A 45 -5.14 9.37 -8.13
N GLY A 46 -4.35 8.59 -8.83
CA GLY A 46 -3.05 8.12 -8.34
C GLY A 46 -3.13 6.89 -7.41
N GLY A 47 -4.31 6.30 -7.28
CA GLY A 47 -4.80 5.42 -6.23
C GLY A 47 -3.98 4.20 -5.85
N THR A 48 -3.18 3.63 -6.74
CA THR A 48 -2.40 2.44 -6.38
C THR A 48 -1.26 2.75 -5.41
N SER A 49 -0.58 3.88 -5.56
CA SER A 49 0.52 4.25 -4.65
C SER A 49 0.00 4.68 -3.28
N THR A 50 -1.05 5.48 -3.24
CA THR A 50 -1.68 5.92 -1.97
C THR A 50 -2.25 4.73 -1.19
N ALA A 51 -2.96 3.84 -1.87
CA ALA A 51 -3.49 2.63 -1.25
C ALA A 51 -2.40 1.70 -0.71
N LEU A 52 -1.26 1.61 -1.40
CA LEU A 52 -0.10 0.84 -0.94
C LEU A 52 0.62 1.50 0.25
N GLY A 53 0.50 2.81 0.41
CA GLY A 53 1.02 3.57 1.54
C GLY A 53 0.18 3.49 2.81
N LEU A 54 -1.12 3.17 2.69
CA LEU A 54 -2.06 3.13 3.83
C LEU A 54 -1.60 2.28 5.03
N PRO A 55 -1.03 1.07 4.87
CA PRO A 55 -0.59 0.29 6.03
C PRO A 55 0.53 1.00 6.81
N PHE A 56 1.38 1.75 6.14
CA PHE A 56 2.44 2.51 6.80
C PHE A 56 1.88 3.74 7.51
N GLY A 57 0.92 4.46 6.88
CA GLY A 57 0.20 5.56 7.53
C GLY A 57 -0.56 5.08 8.77
N GLY A 58 -1.28 3.97 8.67
CA GLY A 58 -1.97 3.35 9.80
C GLY A 58 -1.03 2.97 10.94
N ALA A 59 0.13 2.35 10.63
CA ALA A 59 1.13 2.01 11.62
C ALA A 59 1.71 3.26 12.31
N ALA A 60 2.00 4.33 11.56
CA ALA A 60 2.50 5.59 12.11
C ALA A 60 1.47 6.24 13.06
N VAL A 61 0.20 6.28 12.66
CA VAL A 61 -0.89 6.85 13.49
C VAL A 61 -1.13 6.04 14.76
N ILE A 62 -1.12 4.69 14.68
CA ILE A 62 -1.23 3.82 15.86
C ILE A 62 -0.05 4.06 16.81
N THR A 63 1.16 4.18 16.28
CA THR A 63 2.35 4.47 17.10
C THR A 63 2.22 5.80 17.83
N MET A 64 1.69 6.84 17.17
CA MET A 64 1.37 8.13 17.82
C MET A 64 0.34 7.97 18.93
N ALA A 65 -0.71 7.17 18.72
CA ALA A 65 -1.72 6.89 19.76
C ALA A 65 -1.08 6.23 20.99
N VAL A 66 -0.18 5.26 20.79
CA VAL A 66 0.54 4.59 21.89
C VAL A 66 1.44 5.57 22.64
N PHE A 67 2.16 6.46 21.95
CA PHE A 67 2.94 7.52 22.62
C PHE A 67 2.06 8.49 23.41
N THR A 68 0.87 8.81 22.92
CA THR A 68 -0.08 9.67 23.64
C THR A 68 -0.59 9.01 24.92
N LEU A 69 -0.79 7.68 24.91
CA LEU A 69 -1.22 6.91 26.09
C LEU A 69 -0.06 6.61 27.03
N THR A 70 1.17 6.56 26.54
CA THR A 70 2.35 6.19 27.30
C THR A 70 3.45 7.26 27.11
N PRO A 71 3.31 8.43 27.75
CA PRO A 71 4.25 9.55 27.53
C PRO A 71 5.71 9.22 27.87
N GLN A 72 5.92 8.26 28.76
CA GLN A 72 7.23 7.75 29.16
C GLN A 72 7.27 6.22 28.98
N PRO A 73 7.33 5.72 27.73
CA PRO A 73 7.42 4.29 27.51
C PRO A 73 8.76 3.75 28.03
N PRO A 74 8.80 2.47 28.47
CA PRO A 74 10.07 1.81 28.76
C PRO A 74 11.04 1.95 27.58
N ARG A 75 12.34 2.12 27.88
CA ARG A 75 13.38 2.45 26.88
C ARG A 75 13.29 1.57 25.62
N ILE A 76 13.18 0.26 25.78
CA ILE A 76 13.09 -0.70 24.65
C ILE A 76 11.82 -0.45 23.83
N LEU A 77 10.68 -0.31 24.49
CA LEU A 77 9.41 -0.05 23.82
C LEU A 77 9.42 1.27 23.06
N GLY A 78 9.97 2.34 23.68
CA GLY A 78 10.13 3.63 23.05
C GLY A 78 11.01 3.59 21.80
N GLN A 79 12.10 2.81 21.83
CA GLN A 79 12.97 2.62 20.67
C GLN A 79 12.26 1.88 19.52
N ILE A 80 11.52 0.81 19.83
CA ILE A 80 10.77 0.04 18.83
C ILE A 80 9.68 0.91 18.18
N LEU A 81 8.88 1.59 19.00
CA LEU A 81 7.83 2.49 18.52
C LEU A 81 8.41 3.65 17.70
N GLY A 82 9.52 4.25 18.17
CA GLY A 82 10.21 5.30 17.44
C GLY A 82 10.73 4.83 16.08
N LEU A 83 11.29 3.61 16.00
CA LEU A 83 11.75 3.02 14.75
C LEU A 83 10.58 2.79 13.78
N ILE A 84 9.46 2.24 14.28
CA ILE A 84 8.24 2.04 13.47
C ILE A 84 7.76 3.39 12.93
N TRP A 85 7.68 4.41 13.75
CA TRP A 85 7.21 5.72 13.34
C TRP A 85 8.14 6.37 12.31
N VAL A 86 9.45 6.42 12.58
CA VAL A 86 10.46 7.03 11.70
C VAL A 86 10.56 6.33 10.36
N THR A 87 10.33 5.02 10.29
CA THR A 87 10.34 4.28 9.03
C THR A 87 9.00 4.37 8.28
N SER A 88 7.89 4.30 9.00
CA SER A 88 6.54 4.27 8.39
C SER A 88 6.11 5.63 7.84
N MET A 89 6.42 6.72 8.54
CA MET A 89 6.00 8.07 8.15
C MET A 89 6.58 8.53 6.81
N PRO A 90 7.89 8.41 6.54
CA PRO A 90 8.45 8.75 5.24
C PRO A 90 7.92 7.87 4.11
N ILE A 91 7.72 6.56 4.34
CA ILE A 91 7.17 5.65 3.34
C ILE A 91 5.73 6.08 2.99
N TRP A 92 4.93 6.41 3.98
CA TRP A 92 3.57 6.89 3.77
C TRP A 92 3.55 8.22 3.01
N LEU A 93 4.34 9.21 3.42
CA LEU A 93 4.44 10.50 2.73
C LEU A 93 4.96 10.34 1.29
N SER A 94 5.96 9.48 1.07
CA SER A 94 6.50 9.23 -0.27
C SER A 94 5.45 8.63 -1.21
N SER A 95 4.45 7.91 -0.68
CA SER A 95 3.37 7.35 -1.49
C SER A 95 2.47 8.39 -2.17
N PHE A 96 2.46 9.63 -1.66
CA PHE A 96 1.73 10.76 -2.27
C PHE A 96 2.58 11.54 -3.28
N LEU A 97 3.89 11.65 -3.03
CA LEU A 97 4.79 12.54 -3.77
C LEU A 97 5.58 11.82 -4.86
N ILE A 98 5.97 10.59 -4.61
CA ILE A 98 6.91 9.84 -5.44
C ILE A 98 6.31 8.47 -5.80
N ARG A 99 6.80 7.88 -6.89
CA ARG A 99 6.46 6.50 -7.24
C ARG A 99 6.86 5.56 -6.10
N PHE A 100 5.90 4.79 -5.61
CA PHE A 100 6.11 3.86 -4.51
C PHE A 100 7.28 2.91 -4.82
N PRO A 101 8.21 2.69 -3.86
CA PRO A 101 9.41 1.88 -4.10
C PRO A 101 9.08 0.48 -4.59
N ARG A 102 9.78 -0.01 -5.62
CA ARG A 102 9.48 -1.30 -6.26
C ARG A 102 9.55 -2.48 -5.31
N PHE A 103 10.42 -2.45 -4.31
CA PHE A 103 10.58 -3.53 -3.33
C PHE A 103 9.40 -3.64 -2.36
N LEU A 104 8.68 -2.52 -2.11
CA LEU A 104 7.49 -2.50 -1.26
C LEU A 104 6.20 -2.82 -2.04
N THR A 105 6.26 -2.87 -3.39
CA THR A 105 5.07 -3.17 -4.19
C THR A 105 4.68 -4.64 -4.08
N PRO A 106 3.38 -4.96 -3.93
CA PRO A 106 2.88 -6.33 -3.90
C PRO A 106 3.21 -7.10 -5.18
N ALA A 107 3.38 -8.42 -5.08
CA ALA A 107 3.73 -9.26 -6.21
C ALA A 107 2.68 -9.19 -7.34
N TRP A 108 1.38 -9.13 -7.00
CA TRP A 108 0.30 -8.99 -7.99
C TRP A 108 0.43 -7.68 -8.79
N TYR A 109 0.78 -6.57 -8.14
CA TYR A 109 0.95 -5.27 -8.80
C TYR A 109 2.11 -5.28 -9.79
N ARG A 110 3.24 -5.89 -9.40
CA ARG A 110 4.38 -6.06 -10.30
C ARG A 110 4.04 -6.94 -11.51
N ARG A 111 3.23 -8.00 -11.31
CA ARG A 111 2.73 -8.85 -12.41
C ARG A 111 1.78 -8.07 -13.33
N ALA A 112 0.87 -7.28 -12.78
CA ALA A 112 -0.03 -6.43 -13.57
C ALA A 112 0.74 -5.49 -14.50
N LEU A 113 1.77 -4.82 -14.00
CA LEU A 113 2.62 -3.95 -14.81
C LEU A 113 3.37 -4.71 -15.91
N LYS A 114 3.88 -5.93 -15.61
CA LYS A 114 4.53 -6.79 -16.59
C LYS A 114 3.55 -7.31 -17.65
N ALA A 115 2.29 -7.54 -17.29
CA ALA A 115 1.23 -7.92 -18.22
C ALA A 115 0.69 -6.71 -19.02
N GLY A 116 1.23 -5.50 -18.81
CA GLY A 116 0.86 -4.29 -19.54
C GLY A 116 -0.39 -3.60 -19.07
N VAL A 117 -0.86 -3.90 -17.87
CA VAL A 117 -2.00 -3.18 -17.29
C VAL A 117 -1.57 -1.74 -16.99
N PRO A 118 -2.28 -0.71 -17.53
CA PRO A 118 -1.94 0.68 -17.32
C PRO A 118 -2.00 1.05 -15.84
N ARG A 119 -1.01 1.80 -15.35
CA ARG A 119 -0.92 2.24 -13.94
C ARG A 119 -2.09 3.14 -13.52
N HIS A 120 -2.64 3.88 -14.47
CA HIS A 120 -3.68 4.89 -14.25
C HIS A 120 -5.09 4.34 -14.45
N ASP A 121 -5.23 3.03 -14.71
CA ASP A 121 -6.52 2.36 -14.86
C ASP A 121 -6.80 1.48 -13.63
N PRO A 122 -7.50 2.03 -12.61
CA PRO A 122 -7.78 1.32 -11.39
C PRO A 122 -8.71 0.12 -11.62
N HIS A 123 -9.61 0.21 -12.60
CA HIS A 123 -10.56 -0.86 -12.92
C HIS A 123 -9.84 -2.09 -13.48
N ARG A 124 -8.95 -1.92 -14.47
CA ARG A 124 -8.14 -3.01 -15.02
C ARG A 124 -7.19 -3.59 -13.98
N MET A 125 -6.60 -2.75 -13.13
CA MET A 125 -5.76 -3.20 -12.00
C MET A 125 -6.55 -4.04 -11.00
N GLY A 126 -7.79 -3.63 -10.66
CA GLY A 126 -8.69 -4.38 -9.78
C GLY A 126 -9.06 -5.75 -10.37
N LYS A 127 -9.46 -5.79 -11.64
CA LYS A 127 -9.75 -7.03 -12.37
C LYS A 127 -8.53 -7.96 -12.43
N PHE A 128 -7.35 -7.44 -12.77
CA PHE A 128 -6.13 -8.24 -12.79
C PHE A 128 -5.78 -8.82 -11.42
N LYS A 129 -5.95 -8.03 -10.35
CA LYS A 129 -5.72 -8.48 -8.98
C LYS A 129 -6.66 -9.61 -8.57
N ALA A 130 -7.91 -9.60 -9.06
CA ALA A 130 -8.91 -10.64 -8.76
C ALA A 130 -8.61 -11.98 -9.44
N LEU A 131 -7.76 -12.00 -10.48
CA LEU A 131 -7.40 -13.23 -11.18
C LEU A 131 -6.55 -14.16 -10.30
N PRO A 132 -6.69 -15.49 -10.47
CA PRO A 132 -5.80 -16.46 -9.86
C PRO A 132 -4.33 -16.19 -10.21
N THR A 133 -3.41 -16.52 -9.29
CA THR A 133 -1.98 -16.24 -9.47
C THR A 133 -1.40 -16.88 -10.73
N GLU A 134 -1.87 -18.09 -11.09
CA GLU A 134 -1.40 -18.80 -12.29
C GLU A 134 -1.85 -18.09 -13.57
N THR A 135 -3.10 -17.63 -13.63
CA THR A 135 -3.60 -16.83 -14.75
C THR A 135 -2.83 -15.52 -14.91
N GLN A 136 -2.49 -14.86 -13.79
CA GLN A 136 -1.64 -13.66 -13.82
C GLN A 136 -0.25 -13.94 -14.41
N LYS A 137 0.36 -15.09 -14.09
CA LYS A 137 1.66 -15.50 -14.65
C LYS A 137 1.56 -15.80 -16.15
N GLN A 138 0.51 -16.52 -16.56
CA GLN A 138 0.27 -16.82 -17.98
C GLN A 138 0.12 -15.55 -18.81
N LEU A 139 -0.63 -14.57 -18.35
CA LEU A 139 -0.77 -13.28 -19.05
C LEU A 139 0.57 -12.54 -19.19
N VAL A 140 1.44 -12.63 -18.21
CA VAL A 140 2.79 -12.04 -18.29
C VAL A 140 3.65 -12.78 -19.32
N LEU A 141 3.53 -14.10 -19.43
CA LEU A 141 4.30 -14.90 -20.42
C LEU A 141 3.82 -14.61 -21.84
N LEU A 142 2.50 -14.66 -22.08
CA LEU A 142 1.90 -14.35 -23.40
C LEU A 142 2.32 -12.96 -23.90
N ARG A 143 2.36 -11.98 -23.03
CA ARG A 143 2.85 -10.65 -23.42
C ARG A 143 4.31 -10.65 -23.80
N ARG A 144 5.16 -11.36 -23.06
CA ARG A 144 6.58 -11.49 -23.41
C ARG A 144 6.80 -12.16 -24.76
N GLU A 145 6.03 -13.20 -25.05
CA GLU A 145 6.07 -13.89 -26.34
C GLU A 145 5.66 -12.95 -27.48
N HIS A 146 4.60 -12.17 -27.26
CA HIS A 146 4.15 -11.17 -28.23
C HIS A 146 5.17 -10.02 -28.45
N GLU A 147 5.85 -9.59 -27.40
CA GLU A 147 6.90 -8.57 -27.47
C GLU A 147 8.22 -9.15 -28.08
N ALA A 148 8.43 -10.46 -28.00
CA ALA A 148 9.59 -11.14 -28.57
C ALA A 148 9.37 -11.59 -30.03
N ALA A 149 8.12 -11.69 -30.49
CA ALA A 149 7.83 -11.97 -31.90
C ALA A 149 8.33 -10.80 -32.75
N PRO A 150 9.22 -11.03 -33.73
CA PRO A 150 9.67 -9.97 -34.62
C PRO A 150 8.43 -9.37 -35.32
N ASN A 151 8.36 -8.05 -35.41
CA ASN A 151 7.40 -7.35 -36.23
C ASN A 151 7.65 -7.81 -37.69
N GLU A 152 6.95 -8.85 -38.10
CA GLU A 152 6.82 -9.12 -39.52
C GLU A 152 6.06 -7.93 -40.07
N THR A 153 6.80 -6.98 -40.60
CA THR A 153 6.30 -5.88 -41.43
C THR A 153 5.48 -6.53 -42.52
N PRO A 154 4.16 -6.27 -42.63
CA PRO A 154 3.42 -6.76 -43.80
C PRO A 154 4.09 -6.18 -45.00
N GLY A 155 4.66 -7.08 -45.85
CA GLY A 155 5.37 -6.73 -47.03
C GLY A 155 4.55 -5.76 -47.86
N THR A 156 5.19 -4.66 -48.23
CA THR A 156 4.76 -3.76 -49.28
C THR A 156 4.62 -4.58 -50.57
N GLU A 157 3.42 -5.13 -50.80
CA GLU A 157 3.06 -5.55 -52.17
C GLU A 157 2.94 -4.31 -53.01
N THR A 158 4.07 -3.95 -53.64
CA THR A 158 4.11 -3.05 -54.82
C THR A 158 3.62 -3.83 -56.00
N SER A 159 2.42 -3.48 -56.47
CA SER A 159 1.97 -3.71 -57.84
C SER A 159 1.72 -2.40 -58.54
#